data_1efe394c8b1ec4f5e599a32a6a7736ae
#
_entry.id   1efe394c8b1ec4f5e599a32a6a7736ae
#
_cell.length_a   1.000
_cell.length_b   1.000
_cell.length_c   1.000
_cell.angle_alpha   90.00
_cell.angle_beta   90.00
_cell.angle_gamma   90.00
#
_symmetry.space_group_name_H-M   'P 1'
#
loop_
_entity.id
_entity.type
_entity.pdbx_description
1 polymer ?
#
loop_
_entity_poly.entity_id
_entity_poly.type
_entity_poly.pdbx_seq_one_letter_code
_entity_poly.pdbx_strand_id
1 'polypeptide(L)'
;MDRQAQFRAREALIFQVAEQLLLENGESGMTLDALAAELDLAKGTLYKHFQSKDELYMLLIIRNENMLLEMIKDAEKAFPEHWAFFMLHHLHHPERTVLFHQIEERLSTTGVGIHLLFSELYQVRKQRLRIIFRMTESYLENIQSAMSVRDYLASIWALTHGAAAILNSSFYQRYLGSRDTLRVAYIDQALAMPKKQMSSTEQFA
;
A
#
# COMPACT_ATOMS: atom_id res chain seq x y z
N MET A 1 -8.98 -30.75 -14.80
CA MET A 1 -8.50 -29.37 -14.52
C MET A 1 -7.15 -29.17 -15.20
N ASP A 2 -6.99 -28.05 -15.89
CA ASP A 2 -5.73 -27.70 -16.54
C ASP A 2 -4.60 -27.56 -15.49
N ARG A 3 -3.43 -28.17 -15.77
CA ARG A 3 -2.25 -28.17 -14.90
C ARG A 3 -1.79 -26.72 -14.56
N GLN A 4 -1.98 -25.82 -15.51
CA GLN A 4 -1.65 -24.40 -15.33
C GLN A 4 -2.63 -23.69 -14.40
N ALA A 5 -3.92 -24.02 -14.47
CA ALA A 5 -4.92 -23.49 -13.54
C ALA A 5 -4.66 -23.95 -12.10
N GLN A 6 -4.28 -25.22 -11.91
CA GLN A 6 -3.89 -25.74 -10.59
C GLN A 6 -2.64 -25.07 -10.03
N PHE A 7 -1.64 -24.76 -10.88
CA PHE A 7 -0.44 -24.05 -10.46
C PHE A 7 -0.77 -22.63 -9.98
N ARG A 8 -1.57 -21.88 -10.76
CA ARG A 8 -2.00 -20.52 -10.40
C ARG A 8 -2.85 -20.48 -9.13
N ALA A 9 -3.76 -21.45 -8.96
CA ALA A 9 -4.59 -21.53 -7.76
C ALA A 9 -3.73 -21.79 -6.51
N ARG A 10 -2.73 -22.67 -6.62
CA ARG A 10 -1.78 -22.94 -5.52
C ARG A 10 -0.93 -21.70 -5.22
N GLU A 11 -0.44 -21.02 -6.23
CA GLU A 11 0.33 -19.79 -6.06
C GLU A 11 -0.48 -18.70 -5.34
N ALA A 12 -1.74 -18.52 -5.72
CA ALA A 12 -2.63 -17.57 -5.06
C ALA A 12 -2.84 -17.92 -3.57
N LEU A 13 -2.98 -19.21 -3.24
CA LEU A 13 -3.10 -19.67 -1.87
C LEU A 13 -1.80 -19.46 -1.08
N ILE A 14 -0.64 -19.75 -1.68
CA ILE A 14 0.68 -19.48 -1.07
C ILE A 14 0.80 -18.01 -0.69
N PHE A 15 0.49 -17.09 -1.59
CA PHE A 15 0.55 -15.66 -1.30
C PHE A 15 -0.43 -15.23 -0.21
N GLN A 16 -1.64 -15.76 -0.23
CA GLN A 16 -2.63 -15.45 0.79
C GLN A 16 -2.16 -15.86 2.20
N VAL A 17 -1.69 -17.09 2.34
CA VAL A 17 -1.21 -17.61 3.63
C VAL A 17 0.10 -16.94 4.06
N ALA A 18 1.01 -16.67 3.11
CA ALA A 18 2.24 -15.95 3.40
C ALA A 18 1.96 -14.53 3.92
N GLU A 19 1.02 -13.81 3.31
CA GLU A 19 0.62 -12.49 3.77
C GLU A 19 -0.02 -12.55 5.16
N GLN A 20 -0.90 -13.51 5.41
CA GLN A 20 -1.52 -13.71 6.72
C GLN A 20 -0.46 -13.96 7.80
N LEU A 21 0.44 -14.92 7.59
CA LEU A 21 1.53 -15.23 8.54
C LEU A 21 2.45 -14.03 8.77
N LEU A 22 2.71 -13.27 7.71
CA LEU A 22 3.53 -12.07 7.79
C LEU A 22 2.87 -10.98 8.64
N LEU A 23 1.58 -10.76 8.50
CA LEU A 23 0.83 -9.78 9.28
C LEU A 23 0.66 -10.21 10.75
N GLU A 24 0.47 -11.49 11.01
CA GLU A 24 0.28 -12.04 12.36
C GLU A 24 1.59 -12.12 13.15
N ASN A 25 2.67 -12.55 12.51
CA ASN A 25 3.92 -12.93 13.19
C ASN A 25 5.11 -12.00 12.87
N GLY A 26 4.88 -11.02 12.01
CA GLY A 26 5.92 -10.14 11.51
C GLY A 26 6.93 -10.84 10.60
N GLU A 27 7.93 -10.08 10.16
CA GLU A 27 8.94 -10.58 9.21
C GLU A 27 9.82 -11.71 9.81
N SER A 28 10.11 -11.65 11.09
CA SER A 28 10.91 -12.68 11.79
C SER A 28 10.15 -13.99 12.01
N GLY A 29 8.83 -13.91 12.26
CA GLY A 29 7.98 -15.06 12.53
C GLY A 29 7.47 -15.77 11.27
N MET A 30 7.34 -15.06 10.13
CA MET A 30 7.02 -15.68 8.86
C MET A 30 8.26 -16.39 8.30
N THR A 31 8.31 -17.70 8.46
CA THR A 31 9.36 -18.56 7.92
C THR A 31 8.81 -19.44 6.81
N LEU A 32 9.69 -19.92 5.90
CA LEU A 32 9.26 -20.85 4.84
C LEU A 32 8.83 -22.21 5.41
N ASP A 33 9.34 -22.59 6.57
CA ASP A 33 8.91 -23.80 7.26
C ASP A 33 7.51 -23.64 7.84
N ALA A 34 7.20 -22.51 8.47
CA ALA A 34 5.85 -22.20 8.93
C ALA A 34 4.84 -22.13 7.77
N LEU A 35 5.23 -21.48 6.67
CA LEU A 35 4.39 -21.40 5.46
C LEU A 35 4.13 -22.78 4.85
N ALA A 36 5.14 -23.64 4.77
CA ALA A 36 5.02 -25.00 4.26
C ALA A 36 4.10 -25.87 5.15
N ALA A 37 4.24 -25.74 6.47
CA ALA A 37 3.41 -26.45 7.45
C ALA A 37 1.95 -26.01 7.37
N GLU A 38 1.68 -24.70 7.30
CA GLU A 38 0.31 -24.16 7.21
C GLU A 38 -0.42 -24.61 5.94
N LEU A 39 0.32 -24.79 4.85
CA LEU A 39 -0.20 -25.21 3.56
C LEU A 39 -0.23 -26.74 3.36
N ASP A 40 0.27 -27.51 4.31
CA ASP A 40 0.52 -28.96 4.16
C ASP A 40 1.31 -29.29 2.88
N LEU A 41 2.37 -28.52 2.63
CA LEU A 41 3.23 -28.64 1.47
C LEU A 41 4.66 -29.00 1.87
N ALA A 42 5.32 -29.78 1.03
CA ALA A 42 6.78 -29.92 1.13
C ALA A 42 7.46 -28.57 0.77
N LYS A 43 8.47 -28.16 1.54
CA LYS A 43 9.24 -26.92 1.31
C LYS A 43 9.75 -26.78 -0.14
N GLY A 44 10.17 -27.91 -0.77
CA GLY A 44 10.57 -27.93 -2.19
C GLY A 44 9.45 -27.59 -3.17
N THR A 45 8.18 -27.64 -2.74
CA THR A 45 7.05 -27.18 -3.56
C THR A 45 6.97 -25.66 -3.58
N LEU A 46 7.28 -24.99 -2.47
CA LEU A 46 7.30 -23.54 -2.38
C LEU A 46 8.36 -22.96 -3.34
N TYR A 47 9.54 -23.57 -3.41
CA TYR A 47 10.64 -23.14 -4.30
C TYR A 47 10.35 -23.29 -5.80
N LYS A 48 9.20 -23.84 -6.18
CA LYS A 48 8.69 -23.80 -7.58
C LYS A 48 7.97 -22.50 -7.89
N HIS A 49 7.61 -21.73 -6.89
CA HIS A 49 6.85 -20.48 -7.01
C HIS A 49 7.71 -19.23 -6.73
N PHE A 50 8.73 -19.33 -5.90
CA PHE A 50 9.71 -18.27 -5.63
C PHE A 50 11.02 -18.86 -5.13
N GLN A 51 12.13 -18.17 -5.36
CA GLN A 51 13.48 -18.69 -5.08
C GLN A 51 13.99 -18.31 -3.68
N SER A 52 13.44 -17.24 -3.10
CA SER A 52 13.85 -16.74 -1.79
C SER A 52 12.69 -16.10 -1.04
N LYS A 53 12.87 -15.88 0.26
CA LYS A 53 11.93 -15.15 1.09
C LYS A 53 11.80 -13.68 0.63
N ASP A 54 12.89 -13.07 0.20
CA ASP A 54 12.91 -11.71 -0.32
C ASP A 54 12.13 -11.60 -1.64
N GLU A 55 12.24 -12.60 -2.51
CA GLU A 55 11.43 -12.69 -3.73
C GLU A 55 9.93 -12.81 -3.39
N LEU A 56 9.58 -13.68 -2.44
CA LEU A 56 8.19 -13.80 -1.98
C LEU A 56 7.64 -12.47 -1.47
N TYR A 57 8.41 -11.74 -0.68
CA TYR A 57 7.99 -10.44 -0.17
C TYR A 57 7.79 -9.39 -1.28
N MET A 58 8.70 -9.34 -2.25
CA MET A 58 8.52 -8.46 -3.40
C MET A 58 7.29 -8.81 -4.23
N LEU A 59 7.00 -10.10 -4.42
CA LEU A 59 5.79 -10.55 -5.11
C LEU A 59 4.51 -10.16 -4.35
N LEU A 60 4.50 -10.22 -3.01
CA LEU A 60 3.38 -9.72 -2.20
C LEU A 60 3.19 -8.21 -2.38
N ILE A 61 4.26 -7.42 -2.37
CA ILE A 61 4.21 -5.97 -2.59
C ILE A 61 3.70 -5.65 -3.99
N ILE A 62 4.21 -6.32 -5.03
CA ILE A 62 3.76 -6.14 -6.42
C ILE A 62 2.28 -6.50 -6.58
N ARG A 63 1.83 -7.58 -5.94
CA ARG A 63 0.42 -7.99 -5.94
C ARG A 63 -0.47 -6.91 -5.32
N ASN A 64 -0.07 -6.35 -4.19
CA ASN A 64 -0.77 -5.24 -3.54
C ASN A 64 -0.82 -4.00 -4.45
N GLU A 65 0.28 -3.64 -5.10
CA GLU A 65 0.33 -2.51 -6.04
C GLU A 65 -0.55 -2.73 -7.28
N ASN A 66 -0.60 -3.94 -7.83
CA ASN A 66 -1.51 -4.28 -8.92
C ASN A 66 -2.98 -4.14 -8.49
N MET A 67 -3.34 -4.60 -7.28
CA MET A 67 -4.67 -4.40 -6.73
C MET A 67 -5.02 -2.91 -6.61
N LEU A 68 -4.11 -2.08 -6.10
CA LEU A 68 -4.29 -0.63 -6.02
C LEU A 68 -4.43 0.02 -7.40
N LEU A 69 -3.71 -0.46 -8.40
CA LEU A 69 -3.81 0.00 -9.78
C LEU A 69 -5.19 -0.33 -10.37
N GLU A 70 -5.69 -1.56 -10.17
CA GLU A 70 -7.04 -1.93 -10.64
C GLU A 70 -8.14 -1.14 -9.92
N MET A 71 -8.02 -0.92 -8.60
CA MET A 71 -8.94 -0.06 -7.85
C MET A 71 -9.05 1.35 -8.46
N ILE A 72 -7.94 1.90 -8.93
CA ILE A 72 -7.95 3.23 -9.57
C ILE A 72 -8.52 3.19 -10.99
N LYS A 73 -8.26 2.13 -11.75
CA LYS A 73 -8.80 1.97 -13.12
C LYS A 73 -10.32 1.77 -13.13
N ASP A 74 -10.82 0.92 -12.22
CA ASP A 74 -12.24 0.57 -12.16
C ASP A 74 -13.10 1.71 -11.60
N ALA A 75 -12.46 2.69 -11.02
CA ALA A 75 -13.16 3.77 -10.40
C ALA A 75 -13.54 4.85 -11.44
N GLU A 76 -14.73 4.77 -12.01
CA GLU A 76 -15.45 5.86 -12.68
C GLU A 76 -16.01 6.90 -11.68
N LYS A 77 -15.59 6.81 -10.41
CA LYS A 77 -16.05 7.70 -9.34
C LYS A 77 -15.37 9.05 -9.46
N ALA A 78 -16.13 10.10 -9.19
CA ALA A 78 -15.58 11.44 -9.12
C ALA A 78 -14.54 11.54 -8.00
N PHE A 79 -13.42 12.19 -8.25
CA PHE A 79 -12.59 12.72 -7.19
C PHE A 79 -13.46 13.71 -6.39
N PRO A 80 -13.54 13.76 -5.06
CA PRO A 80 -12.56 13.23 -4.08
C PRO A 80 -12.86 11.81 -3.55
N GLU A 81 -13.99 11.19 -3.93
CA GLU A 81 -14.35 9.86 -3.41
C GLU A 81 -13.27 8.82 -3.66
N HIS A 82 -12.51 8.95 -4.73
CA HIS A 82 -11.36 8.10 -5.04
C HIS A 82 -10.28 8.16 -3.97
N TRP A 83 -9.93 9.36 -3.54
CA TRP A 83 -8.94 9.53 -2.49
C TRP A 83 -9.42 9.00 -1.15
N ALA A 84 -10.69 9.23 -0.83
CA ALA A 84 -11.28 8.64 0.36
C ALA A 84 -11.21 7.12 0.30
N PHE A 85 -11.50 6.52 -0.85
CA PHE A 85 -11.41 5.06 -1.04
C PHE A 85 -9.98 4.53 -0.95
N PHE A 86 -9.03 5.21 -1.58
CA PHE A 86 -7.61 4.88 -1.52
C PHE A 86 -7.06 4.98 -0.09
N MET A 87 -7.31 6.09 0.59
CA MET A 87 -6.93 6.25 1.99
C MET A 87 -7.60 5.21 2.88
N LEU A 88 -8.91 4.98 2.72
CA LEU A 88 -9.64 3.96 3.48
C LEU A 88 -9.00 2.59 3.33
N HIS A 89 -8.60 2.19 2.14
CA HIS A 89 -7.92 0.91 1.94
C HIS A 89 -6.66 0.80 2.81
N HIS A 90 -5.80 1.82 2.80
CA HIS A 90 -4.59 1.84 3.62
C HIS A 90 -4.87 1.95 5.13
N LEU A 91 -5.89 2.69 5.52
CA LEU A 91 -6.22 2.93 6.92
C LEU A 91 -7.11 1.83 7.54
N HIS A 92 -7.74 0.98 6.74
CA HIS A 92 -8.39 -0.25 7.22
C HIS A 92 -7.39 -1.38 7.50
N HIS A 93 -6.27 -1.38 6.79
CA HIS A 93 -5.18 -2.36 6.94
C HIS A 93 -3.86 -1.64 7.28
N PRO A 94 -3.81 -0.86 8.40
CA PRO A 94 -2.65 -0.05 8.73
C PRO A 94 -1.40 -0.89 9.00
N GLU A 95 -1.56 -2.11 9.55
CA GLU A 95 -0.49 -3.07 9.75
C GLU A 95 0.17 -3.48 8.43
N ARG A 96 -0.63 -3.76 7.41
CA ARG A 96 -0.13 -4.08 6.05
C ARG A 96 0.62 -2.89 5.45
N THR A 97 0.05 -1.69 5.54
CA THR A 97 0.65 -0.47 4.99
C THR A 97 2.01 -0.20 5.60
N VAL A 98 2.13 -0.28 6.92
CA VAL A 98 3.39 -0.06 7.65
C VAL A 98 4.40 -1.16 7.33
N LEU A 99 3.98 -2.42 7.40
CA LEU A 99 4.88 -3.57 7.24
C LEU A 99 5.43 -3.67 5.82
N PHE A 100 4.59 -3.49 4.78
CA PHE A 100 5.05 -3.53 3.39
C PHE A 100 6.03 -2.40 3.08
N HIS A 101 5.80 -1.20 3.63
CA HIS A 101 6.75 -0.11 3.50
C HIS A 101 8.11 -0.44 4.13
N GLN A 102 8.12 -0.97 5.36
CA GLN A 102 9.34 -1.35 6.05
C GLN A 102 10.12 -2.44 5.30
N ILE A 103 9.43 -3.46 4.80
CA ILE A 103 10.04 -4.55 4.02
C ILE A 103 10.64 -3.99 2.73
N GLU A 104 9.92 -3.14 2.01
CA GLU A 104 10.41 -2.53 0.77
C GLU A 104 11.68 -1.71 1.00
N GLU A 105 11.70 -0.85 2.02
CA GLU A 105 12.88 -0.07 2.40
C GLU A 105 14.07 -0.97 2.71
N ARG A 106 13.87 -2.04 3.46
CA ARG A 106 14.93 -3.03 3.73
C ARG A 106 15.40 -3.69 2.43
N LEU A 107 14.48 -4.17 1.60
CA LEU A 107 14.82 -4.87 0.36
C LEU A 107 15.52 -3.97 -0.65
N SER A 108 15.23 -2.67 -0.65
CA SER A 108 15.88 -1.69 -1.52
C SER A 108 17.37 -1.56 -1.23
N THR A 109 17.79 -1.83 0.00
CA THR A 109 19.18 -1.71 0.45
C THR A 109 19.90 -3.04 0.56
N THR A 110 19.20 -4.11 0.93
CA THR A 110 19.81 -5.42 1.26
C THR A 110 19.37 -6.56 0.35
N GLY A 111 18.35 -6.34 -0.49
CA GLY A 111 17.78 -7.39 -1.36
C GLY A 111 18.77 -7.83 -2.44
N VAL A 112 18.96 -9.15 -2.58
CA VAL A 112 19.85 -9.75 -3.58
C VAL A 112 19.02 -10.51 -4.61
N GLY A 113 19.32 -10.28 -5.90
CA GLY A 113 18.69 -11.02 -7.01
C GLY A 113 17.26 -10.57 -7.36
N ILE A 114 16.73 -9.53 -6.74
CA ILE A 114 15.33 -9.06 -6.93
C ILE A 114 15.21 -7.76 -7.74
N HIS A 115 16.27 -7.32 -8.40
CA HIS A 115 16.28 -6.06 -9.17
C HIS A 115 15.24 -6.03 -10.31
N LEU A 116 14.91 -7.17 -10.92
CA LEU A 116 13.86 -7.24 -11.93
C LEU A 116 12.47 -7.02 -11.33
N LEU A 117 12.23 -7.53 -10.12
CA LEU A 117 10.98 -7.29 -9.39
C LEU A 117 10.83 -5.83 -8.97
N PHE A 118 11.91 -5.15 -8.60
CA PHE A 118 11.87 -3.70 -8.38
C PHE A 118 11.52 -2.94 -9.67
N SER A 119 12.04 -3.38 -10.82
CA SER A 119 11.66 -2.78 -12.10
C SER A 119 10.19 -3.00 -12.42
N GLU A 120 9.64 -4.17 -12.14
CA GLU A 120 8.22 -4.48 -12.28
C GLU A 120 7.37 -3.60 -11.34
N LEU A 121 7.70 -3.54 -10.05
CA LEU A 121 7.05 -2.69 -9.06
C LEU A 121 7.02 -1.23 -9.52
N TYR A 122 8.15 -0.72 -10.02
CA TYR A 122 8.25 0.63 -10.55
C TYR A 122 7.30 0.86 -11.74
N GLN A 123 7.17 -0.08 -12.67
CA GLN A 123 6.26 0.05 -13.82
C GLN A 123 4.80 0.07 -13.37
N VAL A 124 4.40 -0.77 -12.44
CA VAL A 124 3.03 -0.79 -11.88
C VAL A 124 2.73 0.56 -11.20
N ARG A 125 3.61 1.04 -10.33
CA ARG A 125 3.48 2.34 -9.66
C ARG A 125 3.42 3.51 -10.65
N LYS A 126 4.26 3.49 -11.66
CA LYS A 126 4.27 4.51 -12.71
C LYS A 126 2.94 4.59 -13.46
N GLN A 127 2.33 3.44 -13.77
CA GLN A 127 0.99 3.40 -14.38
C GLN A 127 -0.06 4.01 -13.44
N ARG A 128 -0.08 3.58 -12.18
CA ARG A 128 -1.00 4.08 -11.16
C ARG A 128 -0.85 5.60 -10.95
N LEU A 129 0.37 6.07 -10.79
CA LEU A 129 0.65 7.50 -10.60
C LEU A 129 0.21 8.36 -11.79
N ARG A 130 0.38 7.90 -13.03
CA ARG A 130 -0.09 8.64 -14.21
C ARG A 130 -1.61 8.87 -14.20
N ILE A 131 -2.37 7.88 -13.74
CA ILE A 131 -3.83 8.01 -13.61
C ILE A 131 -4.14 9.01 -12.50
N ILE A 132 -3.55 8.82 -11.33
CA ILE A 132 -3.74 9.67 -10.15
C ILE A 132 -3.40 11.14 -10.48
N PHE A 133 -2.27 11.40 -11.15
CA PHE A 133 -1.88 12.76 -11.52
C PHE A 133 -2.93 13.46 -12.38
N ARG A 134 -3.41 12.82 -13.44
CA ARG A 134 -4.45 13.40 -14.32
C ARG A 134 -5.75 13.68 -13.57
N MET A 135 -6.18 12.75 -12.74
CA MET A 135 -7.41 12.92 -11.95
C MET A 135 -7.27 14.06 -10.94
N THR A 136 -6.11 14.15 -10.29
CA THR A 136 -5.81 15.21 -9.32
C THR A 136 -5.74 16.58 -9.99
N GLU A 137 -5.10 16.67 -11.15
CA GLU A 137 -5.02 17.90 -11.95
C GLU A 137 -6.42 18.42 -12.27
N SER A 138 -7.27 17.58 -12.87
CA SER A 138 -8.65 17.93 -13.18
C SER A 138 -9.46 18.35 -11.94
N TYR A 139 -9.26 17.68 -10.81
CA TYR A 139 -9.94 18.02 -9.57
C TYR A 139 -9.51 19.39 -9.04
N LEU A 140 -8.20 19.66 -8.96
CA LEU A 140 -7.68 20.94 -8.44
C LEU A 140 -8.09 22.12 -9.33
N GLU A 141 -8.10 21.93 -10.65
CA GLU A 141 -8.62 22.93 -11.60
C GLU A 141 -10.11 23.23 -11.37
N ASN A 142 -10.94 22.18 -11.22
CA ASN A 142 -12.37 22.33 -11.01
C ASN A 142 -12.72 23.09 -9.72
N ILE A 143 -11.94 22.94 -8.67
CA ILE A 143 -12.14 23.65 -7.40
C ILE A 143 -11.33 24.96 -7.33
N GLN A 144 -10.62 25.32 -8.40
CA GLN A 144 -9.77 26.50 -8.46
C GLN A 144 -8.73 26.57 -7.32
N SER A 145 -8.13 25.44 -6.99
CA SER A 145 -7.15 25.34 -5.91
C SER A 145 -5.84 26.01 -6.31
N ALA A 146 -5.24 26.74 -5.37
CA ALA A 146 -3.88 27.28 -5.53
C ALA A 146 -2.77 26.21 -5.30
N MET A 147 -3.15 25.03 -4.81
CA MET A 147 -2.21 23.95 -4.48
C MET A 147 -1.76 23.23 -5.75
N SER A 148 -0.47 22.96 -5.89
CA SER A 148 0.04 22.17 -7.01
C SER A 148 -0.36 20.70 -6.87
N VAL A 149 -0.50 20.00 -8.00
CA VAL A 149 -0.76 18.54 -8.03
C VAL A 149 0.30 17.79 -7.21
N ARG A 150 1.56 18.16 -7.36
CA ARG A 150 2.69 17.53 -6.67
C ARG A 150 2.56 17.69 -5.15
N ASP A 151 2.31 18.92 -4.69
CA ASP A 151 2.24 19.21 -3.25
C ASP A 151 1.04 18.52 -2.62
N TYR A 152 -0.10 18.50 -3.33
CA TYR A 152 -1.27 17.77 -2.85
C TYR A 152 -1.02 16.28 -2.74
N LEU A 153 -0.47 15.64 -3.78
CA LEU A 153 -0.18 14.21 -3.76
C LEU A 153 0.88 13.84 -2.71
N ALA A 154 1.92 14.66 -2.55
CA ALA A 154 2.93 14.46 -1.50
C ALA A 154 2.31 14.54 -0.10
N SER A 155 1.41 15.50 0.11
CA SER A 155 0.70 15.68 1.39
C SER A 155 -0.24 14.50 1.69
N ILE A 156 -1.00 14.03 0.70
CA ILE A 156 -1.87 12.85 0.83
C ILE A 156 -1.04 11.62 1.16
N TRP A 157 0.09 11.44 0.50
CA TRP A 157 0.98 10.30 0.75
C TRP A 157 1.53 10.30 2.17
N ALA A 158 2.06 11.44 2.61
CA ALA A 158 2.57 11.63 3.96
C ALA A 158 1.49 11.43 5.03
N LEU A 159 0.29 11.99 4.80
CA LEU A 159 -0.84 11.84 5.71
C LEU A 159 -1.30 10.38 5.81
N THR A 160 -1.40 9.67 4.69
CA THR A 160 -1.85 8.27 4.68
C THR A 160 -0.87 7.37 5.43
N HIS A 161 0.43 7.50 5.21
CA HIS A 161 1.45 6.69 5.88
C HIS A 161 1.60 7.04 7.35
N GLY A 162 1.58 8.34 7.68
CA GLY A 162 1.60 8.80 9.07
C GLY A 162 0.36 8.35 9.84
N ALA A 163 -0.82 8.45 9.22
CA ALA A 163 -2.07 7.96 9.81
C ALA A 163 -2.05 6.43 10.00
N ALA A 164 -1.56 5.67 9.02
CA ALA A 164 -1.42 4.22 9.17
C ALA A 164 -0.50 3.85 10.33
N ALA A 165 0.64 4.54 10.50
CA ALA A 165 1.55 4.33 11.62
C ALA A 165 0.87 4.61 12.97
N ILE A 166 0.09 5.69 13.08
CA ILE A 166 -0.68 6.03 14.29
C ILE A 166 -1.76 4.97 14.56
N LEU A 167 -2.51 4.56 13.55
CA LEU A 167 -3.56 3.54 13.67
C LEU A 167 -3.00 2.14 14.00
N ASN A 168 -1.75 1.87 13.66
CA ASN A 168 -1.06 0.63 14.02
C ASN A 168 -0.42 0.68 15.43
N SER A 169 -0.40 1.83 16.08
CA SER A 169 0.21 2.02 17.39
C SER A 169 -0.83 1.95 18.51
N SER A 170 -0.71 0.96 19.39
CA SER A 170 -1.55 0.86 20.59
C SER A 170 -1.37 2.04 21.57
N PHE A 171 -0.20 2.67 21.57
CA PHE A 171 0.06 3.87 22.36
C PHE A 171 -0.79 5.04 21.90
N TYR A 172 -0.75 5.38 20.62
CA TYR A 172 -1.49 6.53 20.09
C TYR A 172 -3.00 6.35 20.15
N GLN A 173 -3.51 5.14 19.90
CA GLN A 173 -4.95 4.84 20.02
C GLN A 173 -5.50 5.12 21.41
N ARG A 174 -4.70 4.92 22.44
CA ARG A 174 -5.12 5.18 23.83
C ARG A 174 -5.34 6.68 24.12
N TYR A 175 -4.62 7.57 23.42
CA TYR A 175 -4.62 9.01 23.69
C TYR A 175 -5.34 9.83 22.63
N LEU A 176 -5.39 9.40 21.39
CA LEU A 176 -5.91 10.18 20.28
C LEU A 176 -7.35 9.81 19.88
N GLY A 177 -7.86 8.68 20.33
CA GLY A 177 -9.21 8.23 20.08
C GLY A 177 -9.30 6.91 19.30
N SER A 178 -10.53 6.53 18.98
CA SER A 178 -10.78 5.26 18.29
C SER A 178 -10.25 5.27 16.85
N ARG A 179 -9.95 4.09 16.32
CA ARG A 179 -9.50 3.92 14.93
C ARG A 179 -10.48 4.54 13.93
N ASP A 180 -11.79 4.36 14.15
CA ASP A 180 -12.81 4.86 13.23
C ASP A 180 -12.88 6.39 13.24
N THR A 181 -12.85 7.00 14.42
CA THR A 181 -12.81 8.46 14.56
C THR A 181 -11.60 9.07 13.87
N LEU A 182 -10.43 8.44 14.07
CA LEU A 182 -9.18 8.91 13.45
C LEU A 182 -9.18 8.74 11.92
N ARG A 183 -9.72 7.63 11.40
CA ARG A 183 -9.86 7.44 9.94
C ARG A 183 -10.67 8.55 9.29
N VAL A 184 -11.85 8.84 9.85
CA VAL A 184 -12.71 9.91 9.35
C VAL A 184 -11.97 11.25 9.39
N ALA A 185 -11.36 11.59 10.51
CA ALA A 185 -10.62 12.85 10.68
C ALA A 185 -9.49 13.02 9.65
N TYR A 186 -8.72 11.96 9.36
CA TYR A 186 -7.64 12.04 8.38
C TYR A 186 -8.15 12.16 6.94
N ILE A 187 -9.25 11.49 6.60
CA ILE A 187 -9.88 11.61 5.29
C ILE A 187 -10.44 13.02 5.10
N ASP A 188 -11.18 13.53 6.07
CA ASP A 188 -11.72 14.88 6.04
C ASP A 188 -10.61 15.92 5.88
N GLN A 189 -9.50 15.76 6.60
CA GLN A 189 -8.34 16.64 6.45
C GLN A 189 -7.74 16.57 5.04
N ALA A 190 -7.59 15.38 4.46
CA ALA A 190 -7.11 15.20 3.10
C ALA A 190 -7.98 15.92 2.07
N LEU A 191 -9.31 15.79 2.20
CA LEU A 191 -10.28 16.43 1.31
C LEU A 191 -10.39 17.95 1.52
N ALA A 192 -10.05 18.45 2.71
CA ALA A 192 -10.06 19.88 3.03
C ALA A 192 -8.78 20.62 2.58
N MET A 193 -7.64 19.91 2.47
CA MET A 193 -6.35 20.54 2.16
C MET A 193 -6.36 21.44 0.91
N PRO A 194 -6.87 21.01 -0.25
CA PRO A 194 -6.79 21.79 -1.46
C PRO A 194 -7.77 22.95 -1.51
N LYS A 195 -8.73 23.00 -0.57
CA LYS A 195 -9.74 24.05 -0.44
C LYS A 195 -9.30 25.18 0.48
N LYS A 196 -8.29 24.97 1.30
CA LYS A 196 -7.72 26.02 2.15
C LYS A 196 -6.93 26.98 1.27
N GLN A 197 -7.31 28.25 1.26
CA GLN A 197 -6.42 29.29 0.71
C GLN A 197 -5.10 29.21 1.50
N MET A 198 -3.98 29.12 0.81
CA MET A 198 -2.67 29.23 1.46
C MET A 198 -2.57 30.64 2.08
N SER A 199 -2.84 30.71 3.38
CA SER A 199 -2.42 31.88 4.15
C SER A 199 -0.89 31.92 4.07
N SER A 200 -0.38 33.03 3.54
CA SER A 200 1.01 33.31 3.26
C SER A 200 1.95 32.78 4.33
N THR A 201 2.89 31.93 3.89
CA THR A 201 4.03 31.43 4.66
C THR A 201 5.09 32.54 4.86
N GLU A 202 4.68 33.81 5.00
CA GLU A 202 5.59 34.94 5.24
C GLU A 202 6.02 35.11 6.71
N GLN A 203 5.59 34.21 7.61
CA GLN A 203 5.94 34.33 9.03
C GLN A 203 7.10 33.45 9.52
N PHE A 204 7.74 32.68 8.63
CA PHE A 204 8.85 31.77 9.01
C PHE A 204 10.10 31.91 8.12
N ALA A 205 10.30 33.06 7.48
CA ALA A 205 11.55 33.41 6.80
C ALA A 205 12.40 34.30 7.68
#